data_984cf5ac5a7cce4b807b7efac8fffaee
#
_entry.id   984cf5ac5a7cce4b807b7efac8fffaee
#
_cell.length_a   1.000
_cell.length_b   1.000
_cell.length_c   1.000
_cell.angle_alpha   90.00
_cell.angle_beta   90.00
_cell.angle_gamma   90.00
#
_symmetry.space_group_name_H-M   'P 1'
#
loop_
_entity.id
_entity.type
_entity.pdbx_description
1 polymer ?
#
loop_
_entity_poly.entity_id
_entity_poly.type
_entity_poly.pdbx_seq_one_letter_code
_entity_poly.pdbx_strand_id
1 'polypeptide(L)'
;MAIKLICLSDLHLGADHSILTELDGTQHASRSLSAFADAFSAMLEHLAITKNTRLVLLGDVLDLGFSSLPDVVASFRVFAETLLGSKGGRKLSHDILFVPGNHDHQLWQTVKNTYMVRQVVEGKTQDPREITHLFNPQHLESYLLRDILKTVPGARDYSVQIAYPNYAVLDDSGQKGVVLHHGHYTESLYLAMSGLRQRLQGRLSLSEDMSEIERDNGYWVNFLWSSLGSSGFGHTAFNMYETLLDTGASHEFIRASGKTIKKFMVDSLSLSDNTVQSIEPGLSLEKIIDAMLDASVGKFAGSERLSFGSVLSPDGISKLKWYLAGPVKQQFIQERVDVPKDLSFVFGHTHKPFEDRLPTPGFEEPVRVFNTGGWAIDKPVISSVQGAAAVFIDDDCDVGSLRLFNCSPNDAVAPPHIAGAGSLDDAERPLLRLLEDALARSAGDWATFSAAVNHDVQRNTSRVLDRYFDPTSETGVRIGRAV
;
A
#
# COMPACT_ATOMS: atom_id res chain seq x y z
N MET A 1 2.36 29.37 1.36
CA MET A 1 1.91 28.01 0.99
C MET A 1 3.10 27.32 0.35
N ALA A 2 3.80 26.50 1.09
CA ALA A 2 4.87 25.64 0.60
C ALA A 2 4.38 24.18 0.63
N ILE A 3 4.88 23.35 -0.28
CA ILE A 3 4.56 21.91 -0.27
C ILE A 3 5.34 21.25 0.88
N LYS A 4 4.61 20.58 1.77
CA LYS A 4 5.16 19.87 2.94
C LYS A 4 5.46 18.40 2.64
N LEU A 5 4.51 17.71 2.01
CA LEU A 5 4.64 16.29 1.69
C LEU A 5 4.20 16.01 0.24
N ILE A 6 4.86 15.03 -0.40
CA ILE A 6 4.45 14.47 -1.69
C ILE A 6 4.39 12.95 -1.55
N CYS A 7 3.22 12.36 -1.75
CA CYS A 7 2.96 10.95 -1.53
C CYS A 7 2.91 10.16 -2.85
N LEU A 8 3.63 9.06 -2.89
CA LEU A 8 3.57 8.03 -3.94
C LEU A 8 3.39 6.67 -3.27
N SER A 9 2.68 5.75 -3.87
CA SER A 9 2.51 4.38 -3.38
C SER A 9 2.47 3.33 -4.49
N ASP A 10 2.41 2.09 -4.09
CA ASP A 10 2.13 0.93 -4.96
C ASP A 10 3.00 0.89 -6.22
N LEU A 11 4.30 1.18 -6.04
CA LEU A 11 5.28 1.17 -7.13
C LEU A 11 5.66 -0.25 -7.55
N HIS A 12 5.55 -1.22 -6.64
CA HIS A 12 5.89 -2.63 -6.82
C HIS A 12 7.23 -2.84 -7.51
N LEU A 13 8.27 -2.14 -7.02
CA LEU A 13 9.62 -2.24 -7.57
C LEU A 13 10.18 -3.64 -7.38
N GLY A 14 10.66 -4.23 -8.45
CA GLY A 14 11.12 -5.61 -8.54
C GLY A 14 10.10 -6.55 -9.17
N ALA A 15 8.82 -6.19 -9.19
CA ALA A 15 7.80 -6.99 -9.84
C ALA A 15 7.77 -6.76 -11.36
N ASP A 16 7.58 -7.83 -12.11
CA ASP A 16 7.56 -7.80 -13.57
C ASP A 16 6.27 -7.20 -14.15
N HIS A 17 5.23 -7.08 -13.33
CA HIS A 17 3.98 -6.41 -13.67
C HIS A 17 3.99 -4.91 -13.33
N SER A 18 5.02 -4.39 -12.66
CA SER A 18 5.21 -2.95 -12.48
C SER A 18 5.67 -2.29 -13.78
N ILE A 19 5.01 -1.20 -14.19
CA ILE A 19 5.44 -0.42 -15.36
C ILE A 19 6.71 0.41 -15.08
N LEU A 20 7.18 0.47 -13.83
CA LEU A 20 8.39 1.17 -13.43
C LEU A 20 9.64 0.28 -13.46
N THR A 21 9.46 -1.05 -13.56
CA THR A 21 10.53 -2.04 -13.51
C THR A 21 10.87 -2.56 -14.91
N GLU A 22 12.16 -2.65 -15.22
CA GLU A 22 12.69 -3.41 -16.35
C GLU A 22 13.50 -4.59 -15.82
N LEU A 23 13.10 -5.81 -16.17
CA LEU A 23 13.71 -7.07 -15.70
C LEU A 23 14.42 -7.84 -16.82
N ASP A 24 14.89 -7.16 -17.86
CA ASP A 24 15.57 -7.74 -19.00
C ASP A 24 17.08 -7.99 -18.76
N GLY A 25 17.53 -7.87 -17.51
CA GLY A 25 18.93 -7.98 -17.11
C GLY A 25 19.73 -6.68 -17.30
N THR A 26 19.14 -5.65 -17.87
CA THR A 26 19.70 -4.30 -17.91
C THR A 26 19.16 -3.52 -16.72
N GLN A 27 20.01 -3.04 -15.85
CA GLN A 27 19.61 -2.27 -14.68
C GLN A 27 19.28 -0.81 -15.06
N HIS A 28 18.30 -0.63 -15.93
CA HIS A 28 17.89 0.68 -16.42
C HIS A 28 16.45 1.02 -16.00
N ALA A 29 16.19 2.32 -15.91
CA ALA A 29 14.85 2.82 -15.69
C ALA A 29 13.94 2.48 -16.87
N SER A 30 12.70 2.07 -16.60
CA SER A 30 11.67 1.93 -17.62
C SER A 30 11.41 3.28 -18.30
N ARG A 31 10.77 3.24 -19.48
CA ARG A 31 10.35 4.48 -20.14
C ARG A 31 9.45 5.32 -19.26
N SER A 32 8.50 4.66 -18.57
CA SER A 32 7.58 5.32 -17.66
C SER A 32 8.29 5.96 -16.46
N LEU A 33 9.28 5.29 -15.86
CA LEU A 33 10.03 5.83 -14.73
C LEU A 33 10.88 7.03 -15.15
N SER A 34 11.59 6.93 -16.29
CA SER A 34 12.42 8.03 -16.81
C SER A 34 11.57 9.25 -17.13
N ALA A 35 10.50 9.07 -17.90
CA ALA A 35 9.60 10.16 -18.27
C ALA A 35 8.86 10.76 -17.07
N PHE A 36 8.51 9.94 -16.06
CA PHE A 36 7.95 10.43 -14.78
C PHE A 36 8.94 11.33 -14.06
N ALA A 37 10.19 10.90 -13.92
CA ALA A 37 11.21 11.69 -13.21
C ALA A 37 11.47 13.05 -13.89
N ASP A 38 11.47 13.07 -15.22
CA ASP A 38 11.64 14.31 -16.00
C ASP A 38 10.43 15.24 -15.84
N ALA A 39 9.21 14.75 -16.05
CA ALA A 39 7.99 15.52 -15.94
C ALA A 39 7.75 16.01 -14.49
N PHE A 40 8.01 15.15 -13.52
CA PHE A 40 7.92 15.50 -12.10
C PHE A 40 8.95 16.59 -11.74
N SER A 41 10.20 16.44 -12.19
CA SER A 41 11.24 17.48 -11.99
C SER A 41 10.86 18.82 -12.59
N ALA A 42 10.32 18.82 -13.82
CA ALA A 42 9.87 20.03 -14.49
C ALA A 42 8.72 20.71 -13.71
N MET A 43 7.74 19.92 -13.24
CA MET A 43 6.64 20.45 -12.44
C MET A 43 7.12 21.03 -11.09
N LEU A 44 8.04 20.35 -10.39
CA LEU A 44 8.60 20.83 -9.12
C LEU A 44 9.34 22.16 -9.24
N GLU A 45 9.79 22.55 -10.44
CA GLU A 45 10.40 23.87 -10.65
C GLU A 45 9.40 25.02 -10.51
N HIS A 46 8.13 24.74 -10.70
CA HIS A 46 7.03 25.70 -10.62
C HIS A 46 6.29 25.69 -9.29
N LEU A 47 6.69 24.81 -8.36
CA LEU A 47 6.12 24.68 -7.02
C LEU A 47 7.06 25.27 -5.96
N ALA A 48 6.50 25.70 -4.82
CA ALA A 48 7.28 26.16 -3.67
C ALA A 48 7.86 24.95 -2.90
N ILE A 49 8.81 24.28 -3.52
CA ILE A 49 9.55 23.15 -2.96
C ILE A 49 10.72 23.67 -2.14
N THR A 50 10.88 23.14 -0.94
CA THR A 50 11.97 23.46 -0.03
C THR A 50 12.71 22.21 0.41
N LYS A 51 13.83 22.38 1.09
CA LYS A 51 14.53 21.24 1.73
C LYS A 51 13.75 20.57 2.86
N ASN A 52 12.60 21.12 3.25
CA ASN A 52 11.67 20.51 4.20
C ASN A 52 10.54 19.75 3.51
N THR A 53 10.39 19.86 2.19
CA THR A 53 9.41 19.08 1.43
C THR A 53 9.85 17.63 1.39
N ARG A 54 9.10 16.74 2.04
CA ARG A 54 9.45 15.32 2.16
C ARG A 54 8.72 14.48 1.09
N LEU A 55 9.46 13.54 0.52
CA LEU A 55 8.85 12.44 -0.22
C LEU A 55 8.29 11.42 0.78
N VAL A 56 7.05 11.02 0.57
CA VAL A 56 6.38 9.96 1.31
C VAL A 56 6.18 8.76 0.38
N LEU A 57 6.76 7.64 0.75
CA LEU A 57 6.54 6.34 0.11
C LEU A 57 5.48 5.60 0.91
N LEU A 58 4.25 5.55 0.38
CA LEU A 58 3.06 5.15 1.12
C LEU A 58 2.69 3.67 0.90
N GLY A 59 3.69 2.79 1.04
CA GLY A 59 3.55 1.34 1.02
C GLY A 59 3.48 0.71 -0.37
N ASP A 60 3.72 -0.59 -0.39
CA ASP A 60 3.85 -1.43 -1.59
C ASP A 60 4.79 -0.82 -2.64
N VAL A 61 5.84 -0.17 -2.12
CA VAL A 61 6.92 0.40 -2.94
C VAL A 61 7.85 -0.70 -3.42
N LEU A 62 8.14 -1.65 -2.53
CA LEU A 62 8.96 -2.81 -2.81
C LEU A 62 8.08 -4.06 -2.89
N ASP A 63 8.23 -4.84 -3.94
CA ASP A 63 7.53 -6.12 -4.03
C ASP A 63 8.34 -7.24 -3.35
N LEU A 64 8.43 -7.21 -2.03
CA LEU A 64 9.11 -8.25 -1.25
C LEU A 64 8.31 -9.56 -1.16
N GLY A 65 7.02 -9.50 -1.54
CA GLY A 65 6.13 -10.66 -1.50
C GLY A 65 6.34 -11.64 -2.65
N PHE A 66 6.51 -11.14 -3.87
CA PHE A 66 6.51 -11.96 -5.09
C PHE A 66 7.79 -11.89 -5.91
N SER A 67 8.69 -10.95 -5.60
CA SER A 67 9.90 -10.71 -6.38
C SER A 67 11.14 -11.21 -5.66
N SER A 68 12.19 -11.53 -6.43
CA SER A 68 13.48 -11.86 -5.82
C SER A 68 14.10 -10.64 -5.16
N LEU A 69 14.80 -10.84 -4.04
CA LEU A 69 15.48 -9.73 -3.37
C LEU A 69 16.49 -9.00 -4.28
N PRO A 70 17.28 -9.70 -5.14
CA PRO A 70 18.13 -9.01 -6.11
C PRO A 70 17.37 -8.07 -7.05
N ASP A 71 16.20 -8.49 -7.58
CA ASP A 71 15.40 -7.67 -8.48
C ASP A 71 14.81 -6.45 -7.76
N VAL A 72 14.33 -6.64 -6.53
CA VAL A 72 13.82 -5.55 -5.69
C VAL A 72 14.92 -4.53 -5.41
N VAL A 73 16.12 -4.99 -5.00
CA VAL A 73 17.25 -4.10 -4.70
C VAL A 73 17.71 -3.35 -5.96
N ALA A 74 17.81 -4.04 -7.11
CA ALA A 74 18.20 -3.44 -8.37
C ALA A 74 17.19 -2.38 -8.81
N SER A 75 15.88 -2.70 -8.76
CA SER A 75 14.81 -1.79 -9.17
C SER A 75 14.71 -0.58 -8.24
N PHE A 76 14.85 -0.76 -6.93
CA PHE A 76 14.87 0.36 -5.98
C PHE A 76 16.07 1.28 -6.18
N ARG A 77 17.27 0.73 -6.50
CA ARG A 77 18.44 1.53 -6.85
C ARG A 77 18.18 2.39 -8.08
N VAL A 78 17.62 1.78 -9.13
CA VAL A 78 17.29 2.49 -10.38
C VAL A 78 16.25 3.57 -10.12
N PHE A 79 15.20 3.28 -9.35
CA PHE A 79 14.21 4.28 -8.93
C PHE A 79 14.86 5.44 -8.18
N ALA A 80 15.69 5.16 -7.19
CA ALA A 80 16.36 6.17 -6.39
C ALA A 80 17.32 7.03 -7.25
N GLU A 81 18.11 6.41 -8.12
CA GLU A 81 19.02 7.13 -9.02
C GLU A 81 18.24 8.03 -9.99
N THR A 82 17.13 7.52 -10.56
CA THR A 82 16.34 8.24 -11.55
C THR A 82 15.56 9.38 -10.92
N LEU A 83 14.82 9.13 -9.81
CA LEU A 83 13.93 10.13 -9.20
C LEU A 83 14.69 11.05 -8.26
N LEU A 84 15.40 10.50 -7.24
CA LEU A 84 16.10 11.31 -6.24
C LEU A 84 17.35 11.96 -6.82
N GLY A 85 18.03 11.33 -7.77
CA GLY A 85 19.16 11.89 -8.51
C GLY A 85 18.75 12.96 -9.53
N SER A 86 17.47 13.09 -9.87
CA SER A 86 16.95 14.08 -10.81
C SER A 86 17.10 15.52 -10.26
N LYS A 87 16.98 16.50 -11.13
CA LYS A 87 17.07 17.92 -10.76
C LYS A 87 15.98 18.32 -9.75
N GLY A 88 14.75 17.80 -9.92
CA GLY A 88 13.64 18.03 -8.98
C GLY A 88 13.81 17.26 -7.69
N GLY A 89 14.19 15.99 -7.75
CA GLY A 89 14.43 15.16 -6.58
C GLY A 89 15.44 15.75 -5.61
N ARG A 90 16.53 16.34 -6.12
CA ARG A 90 17.55 17.00 -5.29
C ARG A 90 17.06 18.25 -4.55
N LYS A 91 15.88 18.79 -4.90
CA LYS A 91 15.26 19.89 -4.15
C LYS A 91 14.51 19.43 -2.92
N LEU A 92 14.12 18.17 -2.86
CA LEU A 92 13.39 17.58 -1.74
C LEU A 92 14.27 17.42 -0.50
N SER A 93 13.64 17.16 0.62
CA SER A 93 14.32 16.73 1.85
C SER A 93 15.09 15.42 1.62
N HIS A 94 16.23 15.29 2.28
CA HIS A 94 16.95 14.03 2.31
C HIS A 94 16.33 13.01 3.28
N ASP A 95 15.31 13.42 4.05
CA ASP A 95 14.52 12.53 4.90
C ASP A 95 13.28 12.04 4.16
N ILE A 96 13.30 10.80 3.72
CA ILE A 96 12.14 10.12 3.14
C ILE A 96 11.31 9.54 4.28
N LEU A 97 9.99 9.73 4.23
CA LEU A 97 9.06 9.02 5.09
C LEU A 97 8.55 7.78 4.33
N PHE A 98 8.60 6.63 4.96
CA PHE A 98 8.09 5.38 4.41
C PHE A 98 7.03 4.81 5.34
N VAL A 99 5.83 4.57 4.83
CA VAL A 99 4.73 3.91 5.54
C VAL A 99 4.53 2.55 4.89
N PRO A 100 5.04 1.45 5.46
CA PRO A 100 4.98 0.14 4.83
C PRO A 100 3.55 -0.33 4.51
N GLY A 101 3.42 -0.96 3.34
CA GLY A 101 2.21 -1.67 2.92
C GLY A 101 2.26 -3.16 3.30
N ASN A 102 1.43 -3.94 2.63
CA ASN A 102 1.43 -5.39 2.85
C ASN A 102 2.57 -6.10 2.11
N HIS A 103 2.95 -5.67 0.90
CA HIS A 103 4.06 -6.28 0.15
C HIS A 103 5.44 -5.97 0.73
N ASP A 104 5.60 -4.88 1.44
CA ASP A 104 6.86 -4.48 2.08
C ASP A 104 6.75 -4.37 3.62
N HIS A 105 5.75 -5.01 4.21
CA HIS A 105 5.52 -5.10 5.65
C HIS A 105 6.73 -5.63 6.43
N GLN A 106 7.59 -6.43 5.80
CA GLN A 106 8.82 -6.93 6.39
C GLN A 106 9.76 -5.78 6.84
N LEU A 107 9.73 -4.63 6.17
CA LEU A 107 10.49 -3.45 6.60
C LEU A 107 10.05 -2.98 7.99
N TRP A 108 8.74 -2.92 8.23
CA TRP A 108 8.20 -2.60 9.55
C TRP A 108 8.64 -3.61 10.61
N GLN A 109 8.48 -4.90 10.34
CA GLN A 109 8.86 -5.94 11.31
C GLN A 109 10.35 -5.87 11.69
N THR A 110 11.22 -5.62 10.72
CA THR A 110 12.66 -5.51 10.95
C THR A 110 13.00 -4.31 11.83
N VAL A 111 12.43 -3.15 11.53
CA VAL A 111 12.67 -1.90 12.27
C VAL A 111 12.09 -1.99 13.68
N LYS A 112 10.86 -2.49 13.82
CA LYS A 112 10.18 -2.73 15.09
C LYS A 112 11.01 -3.63 16.00
N ASN A 113 11.42 -4.79 15.52
CA ASN A 113 12.21 -5.75 16.31
C ASN A 113 13.55 -5.15 16.74
N THR A 114 14.22 -4.42 15.83
CA THR A 114 15.49 -3.74 16.14
C THR A 114 15.30 -2.69 17.24
N TYR A 115 14.25 -1.89 17.15
CA TYR A 115 13.92 -0.88 18.16
C TYR A 115 13.62 -1.52 19.52
N MET A 116 12.77 -2.55 19.54
CA MET A 116 12.41 -3.25 20.78
C MET A 116 13.62 -3.83 21.49
N VAL A 117 14.51 -4.52 20.74
CA VAL A 117 15.76 -5.08 21.30
C VAL A 117 16.63 -3.97 21.89
N ARG A 118 16.79 -2.84 21.19
CA ARG A 118 17.57 -1.69 21.70
C ARG A 118 16.99 -1.14 23.00
N GLN A 119 15.66 -0.96 23.09
CA GLN A 119 15.01 -0.46 24.32
C GLN A 119 15.30 -1.37 25.52
N VAL A 120 15.26 -2.70 25.30
CA VAL A 120 15.59 -3.68 26.35
C VAL A 120 17.08 -3.65 26.72
N VAL A 121 17.98 -3.64 25.73
CA VAL A 121 19.44 -3.60 25.95
C VAL A 121 19.88 -2.33 26.66
N GLU A 122 19.25 -1.20 26.33
CA GLU A 122 19.52 0.10 26.95
C GLU A 122 18.85 0.26 28.34
N GLY A 123 18.09 -0.75 28.79
CA GLY A 123 17.40 -0.74 30.06
C GLY A 123 16.27 0.27 30.17
N LYS A 124 15.78 0.79 29.05
CA LYS A 124 14.70 1.79 29.00
C LYS A 124 13.34 1.18 29.26
N THR A 125 13.14 -0.08 28.86
CA THR A 125 11.93 -0.85 29.14
C THR A 125 12.22 -2.34 29.13
N GLN A 126 11.42 -3.11 29.89
CA GLN A 126 11.49 -4.58 29.86
C GLN A 126 10.51 -5.17 28.83
N ASP A 127 9.49 -4.43 28.42
CA ASP A 127 8.46 -4.88 27.49
C ASP A 127 7.95 -3.66 26.69
N PRO A 128 8.63 -3.32 25.57
CA PRO A 128 8.19 -2.24 24.71
C PRO A 128 6.96 -2.70 23.90
N ARG A 129 5.75 -2.28 24.28
CA ARG A 129 4.50 -2.73 23.66
C ARG A 129 3.96 -1.78 22.59
N GLU A 130 4.26 -0.49 22.71
CA GLU A 130 3.62 0.54 21.89
C GLU A 130 4.66 1.34 21.12
N ILE A 131 4.67 1.16 19.81
CA ILE A 131 5.53 1.90 18.89
C ILE A 131 4.75 2.45 17.68
N THR A 132 3.43 2.29 17.69
CA THR A 132 2.53 2.79 16.64
C THR A 132 2.06 4.20 16.98
N HIS A 133 2.90 5.21 16.74
CA HIS A 133 2.57 6.62 16.99
C HIS A 133 2.19 7.34 15.71
N LEU A 134 1.16 8.21 15.78
CA LEU A 134 0.69 9.03 14.65
C LEU A 134 1.67 10.13 14.27
N PHE A 135 2.18 10.88 15.26
CA PHE A 135 2.87 12.14 15.03
C PHE A 135 4.40 12.05 15.13
N ASN A 136 4.89 11.03 15.77
CA ASN A 136 6.34 10.92 16.02
C ASN A 136 6.78 9.47 15.94
N PRO A 137 7.11 8.98 14.74
CA PRO A 137 7.57 7.61 14.55
C PRO A 137 8.98 7.42 15.14
N GLN A 138 9.17 7.67 16.39
CA GLN A 138 10.32 7.39 17.27
C GLN A 138 11.68 7.13 16.58
N HIS A 139 11.99 7.88 15.50
CA HIS A 139 13.24 7.72 14.72
C HIS A 139 13.53 6.28 14.25
N LEU A 140 12.49 5.59 13.79
CA LEU A 140 12.59 4.24 13.26
C LEU A 140 13.18 4.29 11.85
N GLU A 141 14.50 4.18 11.73
CA GLU A 141 15.19 4.21 10.44
C GLU A 141 15.29 2.82 9.81
N SER A 142 15.00 2.70 8.53
CA SER A 142 15.27 1.49 7.76
C SER A 142 16.73 1.43 7.33
N TYR A 143 17.52 0.62 8.02
CA TYR A 143 18.91 0.39 7.65
C TYR A 143 19.06 -0.29 6.30
N LEU A 144 18.12 -1.18 5.94
CA LEU A 144 18.12 -1.85 4.65
C LEU A 144 18.03 -0.82 3.51
N LEU A 145 17.04 0.06 3.54
CA LEU A 145 16.85 1.08 2.50
C LEU A 145 18.00 2.09 2.49
N ARG A 146 18.46 2.52 3.67
CA ARG A 146 19.62 3.40 3.77
C ARG A 146 20.87 2.79 3.16
N ASP A 147 21.15 1.50 3.41
CA ASP A 147 22.35 0.85 2.89
C ASP A 147 22.28 0.66 1.37
N ILE A 148 21.07 0.47 0.81
CA ILE A 148 20.88 0.51 -0.64
C ILE A 148 21.13 1.93 -1.17
N LEU A 149 20.56 2.97 -0.55
CA LEU A 149 20.72 4.37 -0.98
C LEU A 149 22.19 4.82 -0.95
N LYS A 150 23.00 4.37 0.00
CA LYS A 150 24.44 4.64 0.04
C LYS A 150 25.18 4.19 -1.22
N THR A 151 24.66 3.20 -1.93
CA THR A 151 25.25 2.70 -3.19
C THR A 151 24.83 3.51 -4.40
N VAL A 152 23.83 4.41 -4.25
CA VAL A 152 23.24 5.19 -5.35
C VAL A 152 23.93 6.55 -5.45
N PRO A 153 24.54 6.89 -6.61
CA PRO A 153 25.07 8.22 -6.84
C PRO A 153 24.00 9.30 -6.67
N GLY A 154 24.27 10.31 -5.81
CA GLY A 154 23.34 11.41 -5.55
C GLY A 154 22.26 11.15 -4.49
N ALA A 155 22.17 9.91 -3.94
CA ALA A 155 21.23 9.58 -2.86
C ALA A 155 21.90 9.07 -1.58
N ARG A 156 23.23 9.20 -1.46
CA ARG A 156 24.00 8.66 -0.33
C ARG A 156 23.64 9.26 1.03
N ASP A 157 23.22 10.51 1.03
CA ASP A 157 22.89 11.27 2.24
C ASP A 157 21.41 11.20 2.62
N TYR A 158 20.63 10.38 1.88
CA TYR A 158 19.23 10.19 2.20
C TYR A 158 19.05 9.20 3.35
N SER A 159 18.11 9.52 4.24
CA SER A 159 17.61 8.64 5.28
C SER A 159 16.16 8.22 4.98
N VAL A 160 15.77 7.05 5.48
CA VAL A 160 14.39 6.55 5.33
C VAL A 160 13.84 6.26 6.71
N GLN A 161 12.91 7.08 7.14
CA GLN A 161 12.19 6.92 8.41
C GLN A 161 10.93 6.11 8.17
N ILE A 162 10.68 5.11 9.02
CA ILE A 162 9.49 4.26 8.96
C ILE A 162 8.45 4.78 9.94
N ALA A 163 7.23 4.98 9.48
CA ALA A 163 6.03 5.14 10.30
C ALA A 163 5.06 4.00 10.01
N TYR A 164 4.35 3.50 11.03
CA TYR A 164 3.41 2.41 10.81
C TYR A 164 2.36 2.32 11.93
N PRO A 165 1.12 1.97 11.60
CA PRO A 165 0.58 1.86 10.25
C PRO A 165 0.13 3.22 9.71
N ASN A 166 -0.06 4.21 10.58
CA ASN A 166 -0.48 5.56 10.27
C ASN A 166 0.63 6.59 10.55
N TYR A 167 0.60 7.66 9.80
CA TYR A 167 1.35 8.88 10.09
C TYR A 167 0.44 10.08 9.91
N ALA A 168 0.51 11.07 10.78
CA ALA A 168 -0.33 12.25 10.68
C ALA A 168 0.47 13.55 10.73
N VAL A 169 -0.05 14.55 10.07
CA VAL A 169 0.38 15.95 10.19
C VAL A 169 -0.82 16.83 10.47
N LEU A 170 -0.59 17.89 11.21
CA LEU A 170 -1.58 18.92 11.52
C LEU A 170 -1.09 20.26 10.99
N ASP A 171 -2.05 21.16 10.75
CA ASP A 171 -1.77 22.59 10.60
C ASP A 171 -1.42 23.22 11.96
N ASP A 172 -0.95 24.44 11.97
CA ASP A 172 -0.54 25.15 13.20
C ASP A 172 -1.70 25.34 14.19
N SER A 173 -2.93 25.35 13.71
CA SER A 173 -4.13 25.49 14.56
C SER A 173 -4.64 24.17 15.14
N GLY A 174 -4.20 23.04 14.63
CA GLY A 174 -4.72 21.71 14.94
C GLY A 174 -6.15 21.45 14.43
N GLN A 175 -6.72 22.37 13.62
CA GLN A 175 -8.08 22.22 13.10
C GLN A 175 -8.14 21.45 11.77
N LYS A 176 -7.05 21.45 11.02
CA LYS A 176 -6.88 20.64 9.82
C LYS A 176 -5.82 19.58 10.04
N GLY A 177 -6.04 18.41 9.50
CA GLY A 177 -5.08 17.31 9.58
C GLY A 177 -5.10 16.39 8.37
N VAL A 178 -3.98 15.71 8.15
CA VAL A 178 -3.86 14.67 7.14
C VAL A 178 -3.31 13.42 7.80
N VAL A 179 -4.01 12.30 7.62
CA VAL A 179 -3.54 10.97 8.03
C VAL A 179 -3.14 10.19 6.78
N LEU A 180 -1.95 9.61 6.83
CA LEU A 180 -1.36 8.77 5.79
C LEU A 180 -1.39 7.31 6.25
N HIS A 181 -1.83 6.42 5.39
CA HIS A 181 -1.88 4.97 5.62
C HIS A 181 -1.73 4.23 4.30
N HIS A 182 -1.12 3.05 4.26
CA HIS A 182 -1.07 2.32 3.00
C HIS A 182 -2.46 1.92 2.49
N GLY A 183 -3.34 1.40 3.35
CA GLY A 183 -4.70 0.99 2.96
C GLY A 183 -5.09 -0.43 3.43
N HIS A 184 -4.15 -1.33 3.63
CA HIS A 184 -4.42 -2.75 3.88
C HIS A 184 -5.34 -3.03 5.07
N TYR A 185 -5.26 -2.28 6.18
CA TYR A 185 -6.18 -2.48 7.32
C TYR A 185 -7.62 -2.02 7.07
N THR A 186 -7.92 -1.45 5.91
CA THR A 186 -9.31 -1.23 5.48
C THR A 186 -9.93 -2.49 4.85
N GLU A 187 -9.18 -3.58 4.71
CA GLU A 187 -9.67 -4.86 4.21
C GLU A 187 -9.71 -5.94 5.29
N SER A 188 -10.77 -6.75 5.28
CA SER A 188 -11.00 -7.80 6.27
C SER A 188 -9.94 -8.90 6.26
N LEU A 189 -9.25 -9.11 5.13
CA LEU A 189 -8.16 -10.08 5.01
C LEU A 189 -7.03 -9.79 6.00
N TYR A 190 -6.65 -8.52 6.12
CA TYR A 190 -5.54 -8.07 6.97
C TYR A 190 -5.94 -7.90 8.45
N LEU A 191 -7.23 -8.06 8.77
CA LEU A 191 -7.79 -8.08 10.13
C LEU A 191 -8.20 -9.48 10.59
N ALA A 192 -7.76 -10.52 9.88
CA ALA A 192 -8.22 -11.90 10.11
C ALA A 192 -7.91 -12.40 11.52
N MET A 193 -6.72 -12.08 12.06
CA MET A 193 -6.33 -12.53 13.40
C MET A 193 -7.05 -11.76 14.50
N SER A 194 -7.29 -10.46 14.33
CA SER A 194 -8.18 -9.71 15.23
C SER A 194 -9.60 -10.28 15.20
N GLY A 195 -10.13 -10.63 14.03
CA GLY A 195 -11.44 -11.27 13.90
C GLY A 195 -11.49 -12.65 14.56
N LEU A 196 -10.44 -13.46 14.44
CA LEU A 196 -10.34 -14.76 15.13
C LEU A 196 -10.30 -14.57 16.64
N ARG A 197 -9.44 -13.66 17.14
CA ARG A 197 -9.35 -13.34 18.57
C ARG A 197 -10.67 -12.83 19.14
N GLN A 198 -11.37 -11.97 18.40
CA GLN A 198 -12.71 -11.48 18.77
C GLN A 198 -13.69 -12.64 18.99
N ARG A 199 -13.75 -13.58 18.03
CA ARG A 199 -14.63 -14.76 18.12
C ARG A 199 -14.27 -15.67 19.30
N LEU A 200 -12.96 -15.90 19.51
CA LEU A 200 -12.47 -16.73 20.62
C LEU A 200 -12.75 -16.12 21.99
N GLN A 201 -12.73 -14.80 22.12
CA GLN A 201 -12.97 -14.08 23.37
C GLN A 201 -14.44 -13.66 23.56
N GLY A 202 -15.35 -14.04 22.64
CA GLY A 202 -16.77 -13.67 22.71
C GLY A 202 -17.03 -12.17 22.62
N ARG A 203 -16.08 -11.38 22.03
CA ARG A 203 -16.22 -9.93 21.86
C ARG A 203 -17.19 -9.62 20.71
N LEU A 204 -18.00 -8.57 20.87
CA LEU A 204 -18.99 -8.16 19.86
C LEU A 204 -18.39 -7.36 18.71
N SER A 205 -17.23 -6.73 18.89
CA SER A 205 -16.59 -5.88 17.88
C SER A 205 -15.07 -6.10 17.81
N LEU A 206 -14.46 -5.75 16.69
CA LEU A 206 -13.00 -5.66 16.57
C LEU A 206 -12.44 -4.60 17.51
N SER A 207 -11.17 -4.75 17.89
CA SER A 207 -10.47 -3.70 18.63
C SER A 207 -10.31 -2.46 17.76
N GLU A 208 -10.43 -1.29 18.38
CA GLU A 208 -10.11 0.01 17.78
C GLU A 208 -8.72 0.51 18.21
N ASP A 209 -8.05 -0.22 19.10
CA ASP A 209 -6.67 0.07 19.51
C ASP A 209 -5.70 -0.38 18.40
N MET A 210 -4.96 0.58 17.82
CA MET A 210 -4.07 0.32 16.70
C MET A 210 -2.91 -0.59 17.08
N SER A 211 -2.41 -0.48 18.31
CA SER A 211 -1.35 -1.37 18.82
C SER A 211 -1.84 -2.81 18.97
N GLU A 212 -3.11 -3.00 19.37
CA GLU A 212 -3.73 -4.33 19.39
C GLU A 212 -3.93 -4.89 17.97
N ILE A 213 -4.42 -4.07 17.05
CA ILE A 213 -4.64 -4.47 15.66
C ILE A 213 -3.30 -4.90 15.03
N GLU A 214 -2.25 -4.10 15.20
CA GLU A 214 -0.92 -4.43 14.68
C GLU A 214 -0.36 -5.69 15.33
N ARG A 215 -0.45 -5.81 16.64
CA ARG A 215 0.04 -6.98 17.37
C ARG A 215 -0.65 -8.28 16.95
N ASP A 216 -1.97 -8.23 16.74
CA ASP A 216 -2.74 -9.39 16.33
C ASP A 216 -2.44 -9.79 14.88
N ASN A 217 -2.30 -8.81 13.98
CA ASN A 217 -2.27 -9.07 12.54
C ASN A 217 -0.89 -8.91 11.88
N GLY A 218 0.08 -8.24 12.49
CA GLY A 218 1.36 -7.93 11.84
C GLY A 218 2.11 -9.18 11.34
N TYR A 219 2.16 -10.25 12.13
CA TYR A 219 2.75 -11.51 11.67
C TYR A 219 1.91 -12.22 10.61
N TRP A 220 0.60 -12.02 10.62
CA TRP A 220 -0.30 -12.57 9.61
C TRP A 220 -0.11 -11.88 8.27
N VAL A 221 -0.03 -10.55 8.26
CA VAL A 221 0.31 -9.78 7.06
C VAL A 221 1.66 -10.22 6.51
N ASN A 222 2.67 -10.34 7.38
CA ASN A 222 4.00 -10.77 6.99
C ASN A 222 4.01 -12.21 6.44
N PHE A 223 3.25 -13.12 7.04
CA PHE A 223 3.10 -14.49 6.56
C PHE A 223 2.47 -14.55 5.17
N LEU A 224 1.39 -13.81 4.94
CA LEU A 224 0.71 -13.81 3.64
C LEU A 224 1.62 -13.35 2.51
N TRP A 225 2.43 -12.31 2.75
CA TRP A 225 3.16 -11.63 1.68
C TRP A 225 4.65 -11.92 1.65
N SER A 226 5.27 -12.35 2.75
CA SER A 226 6.69 -12.68 2.78
C SER A 226 6.96 -14.18 2.77
N SER A 227 6.17 -14.99 3.46
CA SER A 227 6.41 -16.43 3.55
C SER A 227 5.97 -17.19 2.31
N LEU A 228 4.97 -16.69 1.60
CA LEU A 228 4.49 -17.29 0.35
C LEU A 228 5.32 -16.86 -0.86
N GLY A 229 5.98 -15.70 -0.80
CA GLY A 229 6.73 -15.13 -1.92
C GLY A 229 8.25 -15.20 -1.77
N SER A 230 8.79 -15.02 -0.57
CA SER A 230 10.23 -14.85 -0.35
C SER A 230 11.08 -16.13 -0.40
N SER A 231 10.49 -17.27 -0.72
CA SER A 231 11.20 -18.54 -0.86
C SER A 231 12.13 -18.63 -2.09
N GLY A 232 12.29 -17.55 -2.84
CA GLY A 232 13.07 -17.54 -4.09
C GLY A 232 12.37 -18.23 -5.27
N PHE A 233 11.14 -18.67 -5.08
CA PHE A 233 10.32 -19.34 -6.12
C PHE A 233 9.27 -18.38 -6.69
N GLY A 234 9.69 -17.22 -7.17
CA GLY A 234 8.81 -16.12 -7.62
C GLY A 234 7.64 -16.52 -8.53
N HIS A 235 7.82 -17.53 -9.37
CA HIS A 235 6.73 -18.04 -10.22
C HIS A 235 5.66 -18.83 -9.46
N THR A 236 6.02 -19.58 -8.41
CA THR A 236 5.07 -20.45 -7.69
C THR A 236 4.13 -19.64 -6.81
N ALA A 237 4.62 -18.56 -6.19
CA ALA A 237 3.81 -17.70 -5.35
C ALA A 237 2.86 -16.83 -6.18
N PHE A 238 3.31 -16.35 -7.34
CA PHE A 238 2.47 -15.63 -8.29
C PHE A 238 1.35 -16.53 -8.83
N ASN A 239 1.66 -17.78 -9.22
CA ASN A 239 0.67 -18.75 -9.66
C ASN A 239 -0.34 -19.10 -8.56
N MET A 240 0.08 -19.09 -7.29
CA MET A 240 -0.84 -19.29 -6.16
C MET A 240 -1.75 -18.08 -5.97
N TYR A 241 -1.23 -16.87 -6.08
CA TYR A 241 -2.02 -15.64 -6.08
C TYR A 241 -3.04 -15.64 -7.21
N GLU A 242 -2.65 -15.96 -8.46
CA GLU A 242 -3.56 -16.13 -9.59
C GLU A 242 -4.61 -17.23 -9.35
N THR A 243 -4.20 -18.34 -8.73
CA THR A 243 -5.14 -19.43 -8.36
C THR A 243 -6.18 -18.96 -7.34
N LEU A 244 -5.79 -18.08 -6.42
CA LEU A 244 -6.71 -17.50 -5.44
C LEU A 244 -7.65 -16.44 -6.06
N LEU A 245 -7.28 -15.85 -7.20
CA LEU A 245 -8.12 -14.94 -7.98
C LEU A 245 -9.20 -15.67 -8.79
N ASP A 246 -9.01 -16.95 -9.10
CA ASP A 246 -10.02 -17.82 -9.73
C ASP A 246 -11.00 -18.33 -8.67
N THR A 247 -12.25 -17.87 -8.71
CA THR A 247 -13.29 -18.25 -7.73
C THR A 247 -13.58 -19.75 -7.67
N GLY A 248 -13.42 -20.47 -8.77
CA GLY A 248 -13.56 -21.93 -8.82
C GLY A 248 -12.38 -22.65 -8.18
N ALA A 249 -11.17 -22.28 -8.56
CA ALA A 249 -9.92 -22.84 -8.04
C ALA A 249 -9.68 -22.44 -6.57
N SER A 250 -10.12 -21.26 -6.15
CA SER A 250 -10.00 -20.79 -4.76
C SER A 250 -10.82 -21.67 -3.80
N HIS A 251 -12.04 -22.08 -4.16
CA HIS A 251 -12.84 -22.98 -3.32
C HIS A 251 -12.23 -24.39 -3.16
N GLU A 252 -11.63 -24.94 -4.23
CA GLU A 252 -10.91 -26.21 -4.14
C GLU A 252 -9.61 -26.07 -3.33
N PHE A 253 -8.88 -24.98 -3.50
CA PHE A 253 -7.68 -24.69 -2.74
C PHE A 253 -7.98 -24.50 -1.25
N ILE A 254 -9.05 -23.77 -0.90
CA ILE A 254 -9.54 -23.63 0.48
C ILE A 254 -9.80 -24.99 1.10
N ARG A 255 -10.55 -25.85 0.40
CA ARG A 255 -10.89 -27.18 0.89
C ARG A 255 -9.67 -28.08 1.06
N ALA A 256 -8.71 -28.05 0.12
CA ALA A 256 -7.47 -28.82 0.19
C ALA A 256 -6.55 -28.29 1.30
N SER A 257 -6.42 -26.98 1.42
CA SER A 257 -5.61 -26.33 2.46
C SER A 257 -6.18 -26.58 3.85
N GLY A 258 -7.51 -26.54 4.02
CA GLY A 258 -8.16 -26.86 5.28
C GLY A 258 -7.85 -28.27 5.77
N LYS A 259 -7.89 -29.28 4.88
CA LYS A 259 -7.50 -30.64 5.20
C LYS A 259 -6.04 -30.76 5.59
N THR A 260 -5.14 -30.05 4.89
CA THR A 260 -3.70 -30.06 5.16
C THR A 260 -3.37 -29.37 6.47
N ILE A 261 -3.97 -28.22 6.75
CA ILE A 261 -3.82 -27.48 8.01
C ILE A 261 -4.35 -28.32 9.17
N LYS A 262 -5.54 -28.93 9.02
CA LYS A 262 -6.11 -29.83 10.04
C LYS A 262 -5.16 -30.97 10.35
N LYS A 263 -4.63 -31.63 9.34
CA LYS A 263 -3.67 -32.71 9.48
C LYS A 263 -2.39 -32.24 10.19
N PHE A 264 -1.83 -31.12 9.79
CA PHE A 264 -0.65 -30.54 10.44
C PHE A 264 -0.91 -30.19 11.91
N MET A 265 -2.05 -29.57 12.22
CA MET A 265 -2.39 -29.21 13.61
C MET A 265 -2.57 -30.44 14.49
N VAL A 266 -3.18 -31.50 13.96
CA VAL A 266 -3.35 -32.79 14.70
C VAL A 266 -2.02 -33.53 14.83
N ASP A 267 -1.30 -33.72 13.70
CA ASP A 267 -0.12 -34.59 13.67
C ASP A 267 1.12 -33.95 14.28
N SER A 268 1.33 -32.63 14.05
CA SER A 268 2.54 -31.94 14.43
C SER A 268 2.42 -31.14 15.74
N LEU A 269 1.24 -30.60 16.03
CA LEU A 269 0.99 -29.81 17.24
C LEU A 269 0.19 -30.55 18.30
N SER A 270 -0.20 -31.81 18.04
CA SER A 270 -1.02 -32.65 18.94
C SER A 270 -2.33 -31.96 19.38
N LEU A 271 -2.84 -31.03 18.57
CA LEU A 271 -4.10 -30.35 18.83
C LEU A 271 -5.25 -31.27 18.46
N SER A 272 -6.11 -31.58 19.41
CA SER A 272 -7.35 -32.35 19.21
C SER A 272 -8.56 -31.47 19.53
N ASP A 273 -9.75 -31.91 19.07
CA ASP A 273 -11.00 -31.26 19.45
C ASP A 273 -11.17 -31.19 20.97
N ASN A 274 -10.73 -32.23 21.69
CA ASN A 274 -10.76 -32.22 23.17
C ASN A 274 -9.83 -31.15 23.75
N THR A 275 -8.65 -30.90 23.16
CA THR A 275 -7.73 -29.86 23.60
C THR A 275 -8.35 -28.48 23.35
N VAL A 276 -8.96 -28.28 22.19
CA VAL A 276 -9.62 -27.02 21.84
C VAL A 276 -10.83 -26.77 22.75
N GLN A 277 -11.67 -27.78 22.97
CA GLN A 277 -12.84 -27.69 23.86
C GLN A 277 -12.48 -27.46 25.33
N SER A 278 -11.28 -27.90 25.77
CA SER A 278 -10.81 -27.60 27.13
C SER A 278 -10.41 -26.15 27.32
N ILE A 279 -10.05 -25.47 26.22
CA ILE A 279 -9.72 -24.04 26.22
C ILE A 279 -10.99 -23.20 26.07
N GLU A 280 -11.90 -23.60 25.18
CA GLU A 280 -13.15 -22.88 24.90
C GLU A 280 -14.28 -23.90 24.61
N PRO A 281 -15.25 -24.10 25.54
CA PRO A 281 -16.37 -25.00 25.34
C PRO A 281 -17.20 -24.62 24.11
N GLY A 282 -17.44 -25.59 23.22
CA GLY A 282 -18.22 -25.41 21.97
C GLY A 282 -17.39 -24.99 20.76
N LEU A 283 -16.08 -24.83 20.90
CA LEU A 283 -15.16 -24.61 19.80
C LEU A 283 -14.57 -25.95 19.32
N SER A 284 -14.54 -26.20 18.00
CA SER A 284 -13.87 -27.35 17.40
C SER A 284 -12.68 -26.89 16.57
N LEU A 285 -11.69 -27.77 16.39
CA LEU A 285 -10.55 -27.51 15.52
C LEU A 285 -11.01 -27.17 14.09
N GLU A 286 -12.07 -27.82 13.62
CA GLU A 286 -12.68 -27.55 12.32
C GLU A 286 -13.24 -26.13 12.22
N LYS A 287 -13.97 -25.65 13.23
CA LYS A 287 -14.47 -24.27 13.29
C LYS A 287 -13.35 -23.23 13.30
N ILE A 288 -12.22 -23.54 13.95
CA ILE A 288 -11.03 -22.66 13.94
C ILE A 288 -10.44 -22.60 12.53
N ILE A 289 -10.25 -23.77 11.91
CA ILE A 289 -9.68 -23.89 10.55
C ILE A 289 -10.61 -23.23 9.53
N ASP A 290 -11.90 -23.50 9.60
CA ASP A 290 -12.89 -22.87 8.71
C ASP A 290 -12.92 -21.34 8.91
N ALA A 291 -12.83 -20.86 10.15
CA ALA A 291 -12.76 -19.43 10.43
C ALA A 291 -11.45 -18.78 9.91
N MET A 292 -10.33 -19.50 10.01
CA MET A 292 -9.04 -19.04 9.47
C MET A 292 -9.06 -19.00 7.93
N LEU A 293 -9.60 -20.04 7.30
CA LEU A 293 -9.70 -20.15 5.85
C LEU A 293 -10.70 -19.12 5.29
N ASP A 294 -11.87 -18.98 5.91
CA ASP A 294 -12.87 -17.99 5.54
C ASP A 294 -12.35 -16.56 5.73
N ALA A 295 -11.60 -16.32 6.80
CA ALA A 295 -10.96 -15.03 7.06
C ALA A 295 -9.82 -14.71 6.09
N SER A 296 -9.10 -15.71 5.58
CA SER A 296 -7.94 -15.54 4.70
C SER A 296 -8.32 -15.65 3.22
N VAL A 297 -8.77 -16.82 2.79
CA VAL A 297 -8.95 -17.12 1.36
C VAL A 297 -10.34 -16.72 0.85
N GLY A 298 -11.40 -16.88 1.64
CA GLY A 298 -12.76 -16.47 1.26
C GLY A 298 -12.90 -14.97 1.05
N LYS A 299 -12.02 -14.18 1.66
CA LYS A 299 -11.99 -12.71 1.52
C LYS A 299 -11.00 -12.21 0.46
N PHE A 300 -10.12 -13.08 -0.03
CA PHE A 300 -9.17 -12.71 -1.11
C PHE A 300 -9.93 -12.37 -2.40
N ALA A 301 -10.97 -13.12 -2.75
CA ALA A 301 -11.82 -12.85 -3.91
C ALA A 301 -12.64 -11.54 -3.80
N GLY A 302 -12.78 -11.01 -2.59
CA GLY A 302 -13.44 -9.73 -2.31
C GLY A 302 -12.47 -8.56 -2.12
N SER A 303 -11.18 -8.72 -2.46
CA SER A 303 -10.20 -7.63 -2.37
C SER A 303 -10.62 -6.45 -3.24
N GLU A 304 -10.49 -5.24 -2.70
CA GLU A 304 -10.81 -4.00 -3.40
C GLU A 304 -10.00 -3.83 -4.69
N ARG A 305 -8.77 -4.34 -4.72
CA ARG A 305 -7.91 -4.36 -5.90
C ARG A 305 -8.56 -5.12 -7.06
N LEU A 306 -9.40 -6.14 -6.78
CA LEU A 306 -10.00 -7.04 -7.78
C LEU A 306 -11.38 -6.59 -8.26
N SER A 307 -12.06 -5.69 -7.54
CA SER A 307 -13.38 -5.23 -7.96
C SER A 307 -13.30 -4.42 -9.26
N PHE A 308 -14.10 -4.79 -10.26
CA PHE A 308 -14.17 -4.10 -11.54
C PHE A 308 -15.23 -3.01 -11.49
N GLY A 309 -14.95 -1.85 -12.12
CA GLY A 309 -15.95 -0.81 -12.43
C GLY A 309 -16.31 0.15 -11.29
N SER A 310 -15.83 -0.06 -10.06
CA SER A 310 -15.96 0.91 -8.97
C SER A 310 -14.62 1.17 -8.30
N VAL A 311 -14.42 2.39 -7.80
CA VAL A 311 -13.21 2.77 -7.07
C VAL A 311 -13.13 2.07 -5.72
N LEU A 312 -14.26 1.98 -5.01
CA LEU A 312 -14.44 1.16 -3.80
C LEU A 312 -15.76 0.40 -3.87
N SER A 313 -15.78 -0.79 -3.30
CA SER A 313 -17.01 -1.55 -3.08
C SER A 313 -17.79 -0.97 -1.88
N PRO A 314 -19.08 -1.31 -1.72
CA PRO A 314 -19.83 -0.95 -0.51
C PRO A 314 -19.19 -1.49 0.78
N ASP A 315 -18.57 -2.67 0.76
CA ASP A 315 -17.85 -3.23 1.91
C ASP A 315 -16.58 -2.42 2.19
N GLY A 316 -15.80 -2.07 1.16
CA GLY A 316 -14.62 -1.22 1.28
C GLY A 316 -14.94 0.15 1.87
N ILE A 317 -16.02 0.78 1.42
CA ILE A 317 -16.51 2.04 2.00
C ILE A 317 -16.87 1.85 3.48
N SER A 318 -17.57 0.77 3.83
CA SER A 318 -17.96 0.49 5.21
C SER A 318 -16.74 0.26 6.11
N LYS A 319 -15.74 -0.48 5.63
CA LYS A 319 -14.50 -0.74 6.35
C LYS A 319 -13.64 0.51 6.51
N LEU A 320 -13.53 1.32 5.46
CA LEU A 320 -12.83 2.60 5.54
C LEU A 320 -13.48 3.53 6.57
N LYS A 321 -14.81 3.62 6.59
CA LYS A 321 -15.54 4.36 7.64
C LYS A 321 -15.27 3.82 9.04
N TRP A 322 -15.27 2.50 9.21
CA TRP A 322 -14.93 1.88 10.50
C TRP A 322 -13.50 2.22 10.91
N TYR A 323 -12.54 2.13 9.99
CA TYR A 323 -11.14 2.41 10.28
C TYR A 323 -10.92 3.86 10.72
N LEU A 324 -11.57 4.80 10.05
CA LEU A 324 -11.51 6.22 10.38
C LEU A 324 -12.21 6.55 11.71
N ALA A 325 -13.43 6.04 11.90
CA ALA A 325 -14.26 6.35 13.07
C ALA A 325 -13.76 5.67 14.36
N GLY A 326 -13.10 4.52 14.26
CA GLY A 326 -12.54 3.76 15.36
C GLY A 326 -11.01 3.94 15.45
N PRO A 327 -10.19 3.09 14.77
CA PRO A 327 -8.74 3.04 14.96
C PRO A 327 -8.03 4.39 14.82
N VAL A 328 -8.30 5.15 13.76
CA VAL A 328 -7.65 6.46 13.53
C VAL A 328 -8.05 7.45 14.64
N LYS A 329 -9.34 7.57 14.92
CA LYS A 329 -9.84 8.46 15.97
C LYS A 329 -9.27 8.08 17.33
N GLN A 330 -9.20 6.78 17.63
CA GLN A 330 -8.67 6.28 18.91
C GLN A 330 -7.18 6.64 19.07
N GLN A 331 -6.38 6.63 18.00
CA GLN A 331 -4.98 7.06 18.07
C GLN A 331 -4.85 8.54 18.44
N PHE A 332 -5.66 9.45 17.87
CA PHE A 332 -5.67 10.86 18.29
C PHE A 332 -5.92 10.98 19.80
N ILE A 333 -6.92 10.26 20.31
CA ILE A 333 -7.29 10.27 21.74
C ILE A 333 -6.12 9.74 22.59
N GLN A 334 -5.49 8.64 22.20
CA GLN A 334 -4.36 8.02 22.92
C GLN A 334 -3.15 8.94 22.98
N GLU A 335 -2.87 9.68 21.91
CA GLU A 335 -1.78 10.66 21.85
C GLU A 335 -2.17 12.02 22.47
N ARG A 336 -3.38 12.14 23.02
CA ARG A 336 -3.90 13.35 23.66
C ARG A 336 -3.94 14.56 22.75
N VAL A 337 -4.29 14.32 21.49
CA VAL A 337 -4.45 15.33 20.44
C VAL A 337 -5.92 15.37 20.05
N ASP A 338 -6.47 16.57 19.93
CA ASP A 338 -7.85 16.73 19.48
C ASP A 338 -7.99 16.23 18.03
N VAL A 339 -9.10 15.56 17.74
CA VAL A 339 -9.41 15.13 16.37
C VAL A 339 -9.68 16.37 15.53
N PRO A 340 -8.96 16.59 14.41
CA PRO A 340 -9.18 17.74 13.56
C PRO A 340 -10.62 17.79 13.03
N LYS A 341 -11.18 19.00 12.92
CA LYS A 341 -12.52 19.19 12.33
C LYS A 341 -12.53 18.88 10.84
N ASP A 342 -11.45 19.26 10.16
CA ASP A 342 -11.23 19.05 8.73
C ASP A 342 -10.09 18.03 8.55
N LEU A 343 -10.47 16.76 8.35
CA LEU A 343 -9.53 15.65 8.19
C LEU A 343 -9.46 15.20 6.74
N SER A 344 -8.24 15.02 6.25
CA SER A 344 -7.94 14.30 5.01
C SER A 344 -7.30 12.95 5.32
N PHE A 345 -7.62 11.93 4.55
CA PHE A 345 -7.03 10.59 4.63
C PHE A 345 -6.46 10.21 3.27
N VAL A 346 -5.15 9.98 3.22
CA VAL A 346 -4.43 9.61 2.01
C VAL A 346 -3.98 8.16 2.12
N PHE A 347 -4.30 7.34 1.12
CA PHE A 347 -3.96 5.93 1.12
C PHE A 347 -3.74 5.38 -0.29
N GLY A 348 -3.17 4.16 -0.41
CA GLY A 348 -2.90 3.44 -1.65
C GLY A 348 -3.67 2.12 -1.74
N HIS A 349 -2.95 1.03 -1.99
CA HIS A 349 -3.40 -0.37 -1.89
C HIS A 349 -4.38 -0.85 -2.97
N THR A 350 -5.35 -0.04 -3.36
CA THR A 350 -6.42 -0.49 -4.27
C THR A 350 -6.02 -0.43 -5.75
N HIS A 351 -4.94 0.24 -6.10
CA HIS A 351 -4.47 0.56 -7.46
C HIS A 351 -5.49 1.36 -8.29
N LYS A 352 -6.38 2.08 -7.61
CA LYS A 352 -7.45 2.86 -8.22
C LYS A 352 -7.40 4.27 -7.65
N PRO A 353 -6.75 5.22 -8.31
CA PRO A 353 -6.69 6.57 -7.82
C PRO A 353 -8.07 7.21 -7.83
N PHE A 354 -8.46 7.84 -6.73
CA PHE A 354 -9.71 8.59 -6.60
C PHE A 354 -9.64 9.60 -5.46
N GLU A 355 -10.51 10.59 -5.52
CA GLU A 355 -10.77 11.58 -4.48
C GLU A 355 -12.26 11.61 -4.18
N ASP A 356 -12.62 11.65 -2.90
CA ASP A 356 -14.04 11.69 -2.46
C ASP A 356 -14.16 12.35 -1.08
N ARG A 357 -15.41 12.66 -0.70
CA ARG A 357 -15.80 13.13 0.65
C ARG A 357 -16.67 12.06 1.31
N LEU A 358 -16.16 11.49 2.39
CA LEU A 358 -16.79 10.36 3.05
C LEU A 358 -17.43 10.79 4.37
N PRO A 359 -18.75 10.91 4.44
CA PRO A 359 -19.45 11.12 5.71
C PRO A 359 -19.11 9.99 6.67
N THR A 360 -18.38 10.32 7.75
CA THR A 360 -17.82 9.35 8.69
C THR A 360 -18.31 9.65 10.09
N PRO A 361 -18.85 8.66 10.83
CA PRO A 361 -19.32 8.87 12.20
C PRO A 361 -18.24 9.43 13.13
N GLY A 362 -18.58 10.45 13.90
CA GLY A 362 -17.67 11.04 14.88
C GLY A 362 -16.71 12.10 14.34
N PHE A 363 -16.85 12.50 13.07
CA PHE A 363 -16.24 13.68 12.49
C PHE A 363 -17.30 14.74 12.21
N GLU A 364 -16.97 16.02 12.44
CA GLU A 364 -17.91 17.14 12.20
C GLU A 364 -18.15 17.33 10.70
N GLU A 365 -17.08 17.27 9.90
CA GLU A 365 -17.10 17.36 8.45
C GLU A 365 -16.86 16.00 7.80
N PRO A 366 -17.35 15.76 6.58
CA PRO A 366 -17.00 14.55 5.84
C PRO A 366 -15.48 14.47 5.64
N VAL A 367 -14.88 13.33 5.99
CA VAL A 367 -13.44 13.09 5.79
C VAL A 367 -13.14 13.11 4.28
N ARG A 368 -12.17 13.93 3.89
CA ARG A 368 -11.67 13.92 2.51
C ARG A 368 -10.76 12.72 2.33
N VAL A 369 -11.01 11.90 1.33
CA VAL A 369 -10.22 10.71 1.04
C VAL A 369 -9.53 10.85 -0.31
N PHE A 370 -8.26 10.44 -0.36
CA PHE A 370 -7.42 10.47 -1.54
C PHE A 370 -6.72 9.12 -1.68
N ASN A 371 -6.86 8.48 -2.83
CA ASN A 371 -6.13 7.25 -3.12
C ASN A 371 -5.08 7.50 -4.19
N THR A 372 -3.84 7.06 -3.92
CA THR A 372 -2.69 7.25 -4.80
C THR A 372 -2.66 6.27 -5.98
N GLY A 373 -3.56 5.28 -6.02
CA GLY A 373 -3.57 4.27 -7.08
C GLY A 373 -2.34 3.36 -7.04
N GLY A 374 -1.93 2.84 -8.20
CA GLY A 374 -0.77 1.96 -8.30
C GLY A 374 -0.21 1.84 -9.72
N TRP A 375 1.02 1.38 -9.84
CA TRP A 375 1.80 1.30 -11.08
C TRP A 375 1.90 -0.12 -11.65
N ALA A 376 1.13 -1.06 -11.10
CA ALA A 376 1.16 -2.45 -11.51
C ALA A 376 0.01 -2.79 -12.48
N ILE A 377 0.35 -3.51 -13.54
CA ILE A 377 -0.62 -4.08 -14.50
C ILE A 377 -0.56 -5.59 -14.35
N ASP A 378 -1.42 -6.11 -13.51
CA ASP A 378 -1.44 -7.51 -13.07
C ASP A 378 -2.66 -8.30 -13.54
N LYS A 379 -3.51 -7.69 -14.36
CA LYS A 379 -4.75 -8.30 -14.87
C LYS A 379 -4.76 -8.32 -16.39
N PRO A 380 -5.34 -9.37 -16.99
CA PRO A 380 -5.50 -9.47 -18.44
C PRO A 380 -6.52 -8.47 -18.99
N VAL A 381 -7.46 -8.01 -18.14
CA VAL A 381 -8.47 -7.02 -18.50
C VAL A 381 -8.20 -5.73 -17.74
N ILE A 382 -7.86 -4.69 -18.48
CA ILE A 382 -7.62 -3.35 -17.93
C ILE A 382 -8.95 -2.71 -17.58
N SER A 383 -9.02 -2.08 -16.41
CA SER A 383 -10.18 -1.27 -15.97
C SER A 383 -9.83 0.22 -16.02
N SER A 384 -10.78 1.04 -16.44
CA SER A 384 -10.62 2.50 -16.50
C SER A 384 -10.45 3.17 -15.12
N VAL A 385 -10.74 2.46 -14.04
CA VAL A 385 -10.50 2.96 -12.68
C VAL A 385 -9.07 2.69 -12.21
N GLN A 386 -8.30 1.81 -12.87
CA GLN A 386 -6.90 1.55 -12.56
C GLN A 386 -6.01 2.70 -13.01
N GLY A 387 -4.99 3.01 -12.25
CA GLY A 387 -4.04 4.08 -12.56
C GLY A 387 -3.25 4.49 -11.33
N ALA A 388 -2.51 5.59 -11.45
CA ALA A 388 -1.71 6.14 -10.38
C ALA A 388 -1.90 7.65 -10.20
N ALA A 389 -1.64 8.13 -8.99
CA ALA A 389 -1.63 9.54 -8.65
C ALA A 389 -0.47 9.87 -7.70
N ALA A 390 -0.05 11.13 -7.71
CA ALA A 390 0.80 11.72 -6.69
C ALA A 390 -0.03 12.70 -5.86
N VAL A 391 -0.01 12.57 -4.54
CA VAL A 391 -0.79 13.45 -3.66
C VAL A 391 0.14 14.45 -3.00
N PHE A 392 -0.21 15.73 -3.12
CA PHE A 392 0.52 16.88 -2.56
C PHE A 392 -0.20 17.42 -1.34
N ILE A 393 0.56 17.73 -0.31
CA ILE A 393 0.07 18.28 0.95
C ILE A 393 0.91 19.53 1.26
N ASP A 394 0.26 20.65 1.52
CA ASP A 394 0.94 21.89 1.87
C ASP A 394 1.06 22.11 3.39
N ASP A 395 1.64 23.27 3.78
CA ASP A 395 1.84 23.65 5.18
C ASP A 395 0.52 23.83 5.95
N ASP A 396 -0.56 24.20 5.25
CA ASP A 396 -1.89 24.41 5.82
C ASP A 396 -2.74 23.10 5.85
N CYS A 397 -2.12 21.95 5.55
CA CYS A 397 -2.78 20.64 5.43
C CYS A 397 -3.88 20.59 4.36
N ASP A 398 -3.81 21.48 3.35
CA ASP A 398 -4.62 21.30 2.14
C ASP A 398 -4.02 20.21 1.27
N VAL A 399 -4.89 19.44 0.61
CA VAL A 399 -4.51 18.25 -0.16
C VAL A 399 -4.97 18.37 -1.61
N GLY A 400 -4.08 18.08 -2.54
CA GLY A 400 -4.36 18.02 -3.97
C GLY A 400 -3.77 16.77 -4.60
N SER A 401 -4.49 16.14 -5.51
CA SER A 401 -4.08 14.95 -6.24
C SER A 401 -3.67 15.33 -7.67
N LEU A 402 -2.48 14.94 -8.07
CA LEU A 402 -2.07 14.86 -9.47
C LEU A 402 -2.38 13.44 -9.95
N ARG A 403 -3.51 13.26 -10.63
CA ARG A 403 -3.80 12.03 -11.35
C ARG A 403 -2.79 11.89 -12.48
N LEU A 404 -1.91 10.89 -12.38
CA LEU A 404 -0.82 10.69 -13.34
C LEU A 404 -1.31 10.01 -14.60
N PHE A 405 -2.12 8.99 -14.44
CA PHE A 405 -2.82 8.30 -15.53
C PHE A 405 -3.99 7.48 -14.98
N ASN A 406 -4.97 7.25 -15.83
CA ASN A 406 -5.91 6.13 -15.70
C ASN A 406 -5.81 5.26 -16.95
N CYS A 407 -5.88 3.96 -16.77
CA CYS A 407 -5.87 3.00 -17.87
C CYS A 407 -7.13 3.16 -18.71
N SER A 408 -7.04 2.75 -19.98
CA SER A 408 -8.21 2.68 -20.89
C SER A 408 -8.20 1.34 -21.60
N PRO A 409 -9.32 0.59 -21.62
CA PRO A 409 -9.39 -0.70 -22.31
C PRO A 409 -9.18 -0.62 -23.83
N ASN A 410 -9.56 0.50 -24.44
CA ASN A 410 -9.61 0.65 -25.90
C ASN A 410 -8.84 1.85 -26.45
N ASP A 411 -8.32 2.71 -25.57
CA ASP A 411 -7.70 3.99 -25.94
C ASP A 411 -6.36 4.18 -25.24
N ALA A 412 -5.70 5.28 -25.52
CA ALA A 412 -4.54 5.71 -24.76
C ALA A 412 -4.95 6.02 -23.32
N VAL A 413 -3.97 5.91 -22.39
CA VAL A 413 -4.17 6.28 -20.98
C VAL A 413 -4.62 7.74 -20.87
N ALA A 414 -5.47 8.03 -19.88
CA ALA A 414 -5.91 9.39 -19.63
C ALA A 414 -4.70 10.28 -19.27
N PRO A 415 -4.63 11.52 -19.79
CA PRO A 415 -3.52 12.44 -19.49
C PRO A 415 -3.57 12.89 -18.04
N PRO A 416 -2.41 13.35 -17.49
CA PRO A 416 -2.35 13.91 -16.15
C PRO A 416 -3.28 15.10 -15.96
N HIS A 417 -3.93 15.16 -14.80
CA HIS A 417 -4.80 16.26 -14.40
C HIS A 417 -4.83 16.41 -12.87
N ILE A 418 -5.23 17.60 -12.41
CA ILE A 418 -5.37 17.87 -10.98
C ILE A 418 -6.80 17.56 -10.53
N ALA A 419 -6.91 16.94 -9.37
CA ALA A 419 -8.17 16.60 -8.73
C ALA A 419 -8.16 16.93 -7.23
N GLY A 420 -9.32 17.31 -6.69
CA GLY A 420 -9.58 17.54 -5.27
C GLY A 420 -10.74 16.69 -4.79
N ALA A 421 -10.84 16.47 -3.48
CA ALA A 421 -11.94 15.72 -2.88
C ALA A 421 -13.11 16.66 -2.62
N GLY A 422 -14.05 16.80 -3.56
CA GLY A 422 -15.29 17.48 -3.27
C GLY A 422 -15.87 18.37 -4.35
N SER A 423 -16.80 19.26 -3.97
CA SER A 423 -17.62 20.07 -4.85
C SER A 423 -16.86 21.20 -5.56
N LEU A 424 -17.54 21.92 -6.43
CA LEU A 424 -17.04 23.09 -7.18
C LEU A 424 -16.28 24.13 -6.33
N ASP A 425 -16.54 24.22 -5.03
CA ASP A 425 -15.83 25.10 -4.10
C ASP A 425 -14.36 24.68 -3.88
N ASP A 426 -13.98 23.41 -4.12
CA ASP A 426 -12.59 22.96 -4.03
C ASP A 426 -11.73 23.47 -5.19
N ALA A 427 -12.32 23.79 -6.34
CA ALA A 427 -11.62 24.39 -7.48
C ALA A 427 -11.03 25.78 -7.14
N GLU A 428 -11.53 26.42 -6.09
CA GLU A 428 -11.01 27.71 -5.61
C GLU A 428 -9.85 27.60 -4.62
N ARG A 429 -9.50 26.39 -4.18
CA ARG A 429 -8.39 26.19 -3.23
C ARG A 429 -7.05 26.61 -3.85
N PRO A 430 -6.26 27.41 -3.14
CA PRO A 430 -4.99 27.91 -3.67
C PRO A 430 -4.01 26.81 -4.08
N LEU A 431 -3.99 25.67 -3.36
CA LEU A 431 -3.12 24.53 -3.69
C LEU A 431 -3.48 23.92 -5.04
N LEU A 432 -4.77 23.68 -5.33
CA LEU A 432 -5.18 23.07 -6.61
C LEU A 432 -4.83 23.96 -7.78
N ARG A 433 -5.06 25.28 -7.69
CA ARG A 433 -4.66 26.24 -8.71
C ARG A 433 -3.15 26.26 -8.93
N LEU A 434 -2.37 26.21 -7.85
CA LEU A 434 -0.92 26.15 -7.94
C LEU A 434 -0.45 24.89 -8.67
N LEU A 435 -1.06 23.74 -8.37
CA LEU A 435 -0.76 22.47 -9.03
C LEU A 435 -1.18 22.49 -10.51
N GLU A 436 -2.36 23.05 -10.84
CA GLU A 436 -2.83 23.24 -12.22
C GLU A 436 -1.89 24.11 -13.04
N ASP A 437 -1.46 25.24 -12.48
CA ASP A 437 -0.50 26.15 -13.13
C ASP A 437 0.85 25.45 -13.37
N ALA A 438 1.34 24.68 -12.39
CA ALA A 438 2.60 23.95 -12.51
C ALA A 438 2.50 22.82 -13.56
N LEU A 439 1.38 22.09 -13.59
CA LEU A 439 1.09 21.08 -14.59
C LEU A 439 1.05 21.68 -15.99
N ALA A 440 0.36 22.79 -16.18
CA ALA A 440 0.26 23.48 -17.47
C ALA A 440 1.62 23.96 -17.99
N ARG A 441 2.51 24.45 -17.10
CA ARG A 441 3.87 24.89 -17.47
C ARG A 441 4.80 23.75 -17.86
N SER A 442 4.55 22.55 -17.41
CA SER A 442 5.31 21.32 -17.73
C SER A 442 4.56 20.36 -18.66
N ALA A 443 3.55 20.85 -19.38
CA ALA A 443 2.65 20.02 -20.20
C ALA A 443 3.37 19.15 -21.26
N GLY A 444 4.48 19.64 -21.84
CA GLY A 444 5.27 18.89 -22.80
C GLY A 444 5.92 17.64 -22.20
N ASP A 445 6.47 17.76 -21.01
CA ASP A 445 7.08 16.64 -20.28
C ASP A 445 6.00 15.62 -19.88
N TRP A 446 4.83 16.09 -19.44
CA TRP A 446 3.70 15.23 -19.10
C TRP A 446 3.08 14.53 -20.32
N ALA A 447 3.11 15.14 -21.50
CA ALA A 447 2.73 14.45 -22.74
C ALA A 447 3.70 13.31 -23.07
N THR A 448 5.01 13.52 -22.88
CA THR A 448 6.03 12.48 -23.04
C THR A 448 5.82 11.34 -22.03
N PHE A 449 5.53 11.67 -20.78
CA PHE A 449 5.18 10.70 -19.75
C PHE A 449 3.94 9.86 -20.15
N SER A 450 2.85 10.49 -20.59
CA SER A 450 1.64 9.78 -21.01
C SER A 450 1.92 8.80 -22.16
N ALA A 451 2.76 9.17 -23.13
CA ALA A 451 3.17 8.29 -24.21
C ALA A 451 4.00 7.09 -23.71
N ALA A 452 4.90 7.31 -22.75
CA ALA A 452 5.71 6.27 -22.15
C ALA A 452 4.84 5.27 -21.35
N VAL A 453 3.94 5.79 -20.51
CA VAL A 453 3.02 4.96 -19.73
C VAL A 453 2.12 4.13 -20.64
N ASN A 454 1.56 4.74 -21.68
CA ASN A 454 0.72 4.02 -22.64
C ASN A 454 1.47 2.83 -23.28
N HIS A 455 2.72 3.04 -23.68
CA HIS A 455 3.57 1.98 -24.21
C HIS A 455 3.79 0.85 -23.20
N ASP A 456 4.14 1.20 -21.95
CA ASP A 456 4.49 0.21 -20.92
C ASP A 456 3.25 -0.52 -20.38
N VAL A 457 2.10 0.14 -20.31
CA VAL A 457 0.80 -0.49 -19.99
C VAL A 457 0.44 -1.53 -21.08
N GLN A 458 0.54 -1.18 -22.36
CA GLN A 458 0.26 -2.13 -23.45
C GLN A 458 1.22 -3.32 -23.43
N ARG A 459 2.52 -3.07 -23.21
CA ARG A 459 3.53 -4.11 -23.10
C ARG A 459 3.23 -5.08 -21.96
N ASN A 460 2.93 -4.55 -20.76
CA ASN A 460 2.64 -5.40 -19.59
C ASN A 460 1.32 -6.15 -19.76
N THR A 461 0.28 -5.54 -20.32
CA THR A 461 -0.97 -6.22 -20.64
C THR A 461 -0.73 -7.40 -21.58
N SER A 462 0.08 -7.21 -22.64
CA SER A 462 0.41 -8.32 -23.54
C SER A 462 1.15 -9.45 -22.82
N ARG A 463 2.11 -9.13 -21.94
CA ARG A 463 2.81 -10.14 -21.12
C ARG A 463 1.88 -10.91 -20.20
N VAL A 464 0.92 -10.24 -19.56
CA VAL A 464 -0.09 -10.89 -18.72
C VAL A 464 -0.97 -11.79 -19.56
N LEU A 465 -1.47 -11.32 -20.71
CA LEU A 465 -2.26 -12.12 -21.64
C LEU A 465 -1.51 -13.37 -22.13
N ASP A 466 -0.24 -13.22 -22.53
CA ASP A 466 0.60 -14.34 -22.99
C ASP A 466 0.71 -15.43 -21.91
N ARG A 467 0.85 -15.04 -20.62
CA ARG A 467 0.87 -15.99 -19.51
C ARG A 467 -0.47 -16.71 -19.35
N TYR A 468 -1.59 -15.99 -19.44
CA TYR A 468 -2.93 -16.59 -19.31
C TYR A 468 -3.27 -17.54 -20.45
N PHE A 469 -2.77 -17.27 -21.66
CA PHE A 469 -3.05 -18.07 -22.86
C PHE A 469 -1.93 -19.02 -23.26
N ASP A 470 -0.80 -19.04 -22.52
CA ASP A 470 0.27 -20.01 -22.76
C ASP A 470 -0.20 -21.41 -22.37
N PRO A 471 -0.39 -22.33 -23.36
CA PRO A 471 -0.86 -23.70 -23.09
C PRO A 471 0.18 -24.54 -22.31
N THR A 472 1.41 -24.07 -22.17
CA THR A 472 2.46 -24.73 -21.41
C THR A 472 2.52 -24.22 -19.96
N SER A 473 1.90 -23.08 -19.64
CA SER A 473 1.77 -22.57 -18.29
C SER A 473 0.73 -23.37 -17.52
N GLU A 474 0.88 -23.48 -16.20
CA GLU A 474 -0.13 -24.12 -15.36
C GLU A 474 -1.49 -23.41 -15.47
N THR A 475 -1.49 -22.10 -15.64
CA THR A 475 -2.69 -21.26 -15.82
C THR A 475 -3.34 -21.52 -17.18
N GLY A 476 -2.58 -21.55 -18.28
CA GLY A 476 -3.09 -21.83 -19.63
C GLY A 476 -3.67 -23.25 -19.76
N VAL A 477 -3.07 -24.26 -19.10
CA VAL A 477 -3.59 -25.63 -19.04
C VAL A 477 -4.94 -25.69 -18.29
N ARG A 478 -5.14 -24.86 -17.28
CA ARG A 478 -6.42 -24.81 -16.52
C ARG A 478 -7.55 -24.15 -17.32
N ILE A 479 -7.27 -23.04 -18.01
CA ILE A 479 -8.25 -22.36 -18.88
C ILE A 479 -8.66 -23.29 -20.03
N GLY A 480 -7.72 -23.99 -20.66
CA GLY A 480 -8.00 -24.96 -21.72
C GLY A 480 -8.79 -26.21 -21.28
N ARG A 481 -8.92 -26.46 -19.97
CA ARG A 481 -9.77 -27.53 -19.41
C ARG A 481 -11.15 -27.02 -18.96
N ALA A 482 -11.33 -25.71 -18.85
CA ALA A 482 -12.59 -25.06 -18.43
C ALA A 482 -13.43 -24.58 -19.62
N VAL A 483 -12.88 -24.58 -20.86
CA VAL A 483 -13.54 -24.36 -22.13
C VAL A 483 -13.77 -25.71 -22.82
#